data_7b282bcb0a3ec25f3cce239a90a5ff46
#
_entry.id   7b282bcb0a3ec25f3cce239a90a5ff46
#
_cell.length_a   1.000
_cell.length_b   1.000
_cell.length_c   1.000
_cell.angle_alpha   90.00
_cell.angle_beta   90.00
_cell.angle_gamma   90.00
#
_symmetry.space_group_name_H-M   'P 1'
#
loop_
_entity.id
_entity.type
_entity.pdbx_description
1 polymer ?
#
loop_
_entity_poly.entity_id
_entity_poly.type
_entity_poly.pdbx_seq_one_letter_code
_entity_poly.pdbx_strand_id
1 'polypeptide(L)'
;MQLKRRRSVALAILGLTVAPPALAAVLAATPQPAVLWNQTDSEPHGLYVRLPVAPQVGRIIAFHAPAAAFPYADGRMAYLHQVPILKQVAAGPGDIVCTRANVLSINGRRRAPVLAQDPRGRPLPHWDGCRALGPGEFFVYSDRIPNSFDSRYYGPVASGQILGVFALLSAPQPPRGAT
;
A
#
# COMPACT_ATOMS: atom_id res chain seq x y z
N MET A 1 -4.01 62.22 -12.90
CA MET A 1 -3.06 61.09 -13.02
C MET A 1 -3.11 60.12 -11.85
N GLN A 2 -4.27 59.92 -11.26
CA GLN A 2 -4.46 59.11 -10.04
C GLN A 2 -5.32 57.81 -10.19
N LEU A 3 -6.01 57.65 -11.33
CA LEU A 3 -6.92 56.51 -11.52
C LEU A 3 -6.24 55.22 -12.00
N LYS A 4 -5.10 55.29 -12.64
CA LYS A 4 -4.37 54.05 -13.14
C LYS A 4 -3.70 53.25 -12.05
N ARG A 5 -3.30 53.87 -10.92
CA ARG A 5 -2.57 53.18 -9.84
C ARG A 5 -3.49 52.32 -8.96
N ARG A 6 -4.79 52.68 -8.84
CA ARG A 6 -5.74 51.92 -8.01
C ARG A 6 -6.21 50.61 -8.66
N ARG A 7 -6.27 50.55 -10.00
CA ARG A 7 -6.68 49.33 -10.72
C ARG A 7 -5.64 48.19 -10.65
N SER A 8 -4.34 48.54 -10.68
CA SER A 8 -3.26 47.56 -10.62
C SER A 8 -3.13 46.91 -9.24
N VAL A 9 -3.39 47.64 -8.16
CA VAL A 9 -3.33 47.10 -6.80
C VAL A 9 -4.52 46.20 -6.53
N ALA A 10 -5.70 46.53 -7.04
CA ALA A 10 -6.91 45.69 -6.88
C ALA A 10 -6.79 44.35 -7.62
N LEU A 11 -6.15 44.33 -8.81
CA LEU A 11 -5.90 43.11 -9.57
C LEU A 11 -4.83 42.21 -8.90
N ALA A 12 -3.80 42.78 -8.28
CA ALA A 12 -2.78 42.05 -7.56
C ALA A 12 -3.33 41.42 -6.26
N ILE A 13 -4.24 42.11 -5.56
CA ILE A 13 -4.87 41.59 -4.33
C ILE A 13 -5.87 40.48 -4.70
N LEU A 14 -6.60 40.58 -5.81
CA LEU A 14 -7.52 39.53 -6.27
C LEU A 14 -6.79 38.25 -6.68
N GLY A 15 -5.60 38.37 -7.29
CA GLY A 15 -4.75 37.22 -7.66
C GLY A 15 -4.15 36.50 -6.45
N LEU A 16 -3.84 37.23 -5.38
CA LEU A 16 -3.21 36.66 -4.18
C LEU A 16 -4.19 35.93 -3.28
N THR A 17 -5.49 36.27 -3.32
CA THR A 17 -6.52 35.68 -2.48
C THR A 17 -7.17 34.41 -3.07
N VAL A 18 -7.01 34.16 -4.36
CA VAL A 18 -7.59 32.99 -5.03
C VAL A 18 -6.64 31.79 -5.03
N ALA A 19 -5.32 32.01 -5.05
CA ALA A 19 -4.33 30.94 -5.08
C ALA A 19 -4.34 30.01 -3.82
N PRO A 20 -4.42 30.50 -2.58
CA PRO A 20 -4.46 29.66 -1.40
C PRO A 20 -5.70 28.73 -1.32
N PRO A 21 -6.95 29.22 -1.56
CA PRO A 21 -8.11 28.34 -1.51
C PRO A 21 -8.15 27.32 -2.66
N ALA A 22 -7.63 27.65 -3.84
CA ALA A 22 -7.55 26.69 -4.95
C ALA A 22 -6.55 25.57 -4.64
N LEU A 23 -5.39 25.89 -4.07
CA LEU A 23 -4.42 24.88 -3.62
C LEU A 23 -4.97 24.03 -2.48
N ALA A 24 -5.66 24.63 -1.52
CA ALA A 24 -6.32 23.91 -0.44
C ALA A 24 -7.44 22.99 -0.96
N ALA A 25 -8.21 23.40 -1.96
CA ALA A 25 -9.24 22.57 -2.58
C ALA A 25 -8.64 21.39 -3.34
N VAL A 26 -7.52 21.57 -4.04
CA VAL A 26 -6.79 20.49 -4.72
C VAL A 26 -6.24 19.48 -3.70
N LEU A 27 -5.68 19.94 -2.58
CA LEU A 27 -5.18 19.08 -1.51
C LEU A 27 -6.32 18.35 -0.78
N ALA A 28 -7.48 18.97 -0.63
CA ALA A 28 -8.68 18.37 -0.02
C ALA A 28 -9.39 17.37 -0.97
N ALA A 29 -9.23 17.52 -2.27
CA ALA A 29 -9.84 16.64 -3.28
C ALA A 29 -9.11 15.30 -3.49
N THR A 30 -7.97 15.07 -2.81
CA THR A 30 -7.27 13.78 -2.87
C THR A 30 -7.66 12.93 -1.66
N PRO A 31 -8.67 12.03 -1.78
CA PRO A 31 -9.11 11.18 -0.67
C PRO A 31 -8.06 10.15 -0.23
N GLN A 32 -6.92 10.12 -0.89
CA GLN A 32 -5.87 9.12 -0.69
C GLN A 32 -4.70 9.71 0.13
N PRO A 33 -4.17 8.95 1.11
CA PRO A 33 -3.07 9.43 1.93
C PRO A 33 -1.83 9.74 1.08
N ALA A 34 -1.24 10.92 1.30
CA ALA A 34 0.02 11.30 0.65
C ALA A 34 1.24 10.68 1.36
N VAL A 35 1.09 10.36 2.64
CA VAL A 35 2.14 9.87 3.52
C VAL A 35 1.59 8.78 4.42
N LEU A 36 2.39 7.73 4.67
CA LEU A 36 2.07 6.63 5.58
C LEU A 36 3.28 6.35 6.48
N TRP A 37 3.00 6.04 7.74
CA TRP A 37 4.02 5.56 8.68
C TRP A 37 3.88 4.04 8.88
N ASN A 38 4.92 3.28 8.49
CA ASN A 38 4.95 1.83 8.69
C ASN A 38 5.69 1.47 9.98
N GLN A 39 5.03 0.65 10.82
CA GLN A 39 5.56 0.09 12.06
C GLN A 39 5.60 -1.45 12.04
N THR A 40 5.31 -2.06 10.89
CA THR A 40 5.24 -3.53 10.76
C THR A 40 6.49 -4.08 10.08
N ASP A 41 6.97 -5.23 10.52
CA ASP A 41 8.21 -5.84 10.05
C ASP A 41 8.14 -6.39 8.61
N SER A 42 6.93 -6.49 8.05
CA SER A 42 6.74 -7.02 6.69
C SER A 42 7.25 -6.10 5.58
N GLU A 43 7.40 -4.81 5.89
CA GLU A 43 8.11 -3.83 5.07
C GLU A 43 9.04 -3.01 5.97
N PRO A 44 10.08 -2.36 5.46
CA PRO A 44 10.95 -1.52 6.28
C PRO A 44 10.15 -0.50 7.11
N HIS A 45 10.48 -0.36 8.39
CA HIS A 45 9.87 0.67 9.24
C HIS A 45 10.22 2.06 8.71
N GLY A 46 9.29 2.99 8.80
CA GLY A 46 9.57 4.40 8.46
C GLY A 46 8.45 5.12 7.74
N LEU A 47 8.81 6.29 7.27
CA LEU A 47 7.91 7.19 6.56
C LEU A 47 7.89 6.86 5.07
N TYR A 48 6.70 6.60 4.54
CA TYR A 48 6.47 6.32 3.13
C TYR A 48 5.73 7.48 2.47
N VAL A 49 6.17 7.87 1.30
CA VAL A 49 5.53 8.91 0.49
C VAL A 49 4.91 8.30 -0.76
N ARG A 50 3.75 8.83 -1.14
CA ARG A 50 3.05 8.40 -2.34
C ARG A 50 3.77 8.88 -3.58
N LEU A 51 3.88 8.00 -4.58
CA LEU A 51 4.46 8.29 -5.88
C LEU A 51 3.35 8.41 -6.95
N PRO A 52 3.48 9.32 -7.91
CA PRO A 52 2.53 9.44 -9.03
C PRO A 52 2.84 8.43 -10.15
N VAL A 53 2.91 7.15 -9.80
CA VAL A 53 3.20 6.05 -10.73
C VAL A 53 2.21 4.91 -10.56
N ALA A 54 2.03 4.09 -11.59
CA ALA A 54 1.18 2.91 -11.55
C ALA A 54 1.82 1.77 -10.72
N PRO A 55 0.99 0.88 -10.12
CA PRO A 55 1.46 -0.35 -9.50
C PRO A 55 2.21 -1.24 -10.49
N GLN A 56 3.36 -1.76 -10.07
CA GLN A 56 4.21 -2.66 -10.85
C GLN A 56 4.92 -3.64 -9.91
N VAL A 57 5.36 -4.78 -10.44
CA VAL A 57 6.19 -5.74 -9.70
C VAL A 57 7.43 -5.06 -9.13
N GLY A 58 7.73 -5.33 -7.87
CA GLY A 58 8.83 -4.72 -7.11
C GLY A 58 8.48 -3.39 -6.44
N ARG A 59 7.35 -2.75 -6.75
CA ARG A 59 6.88 -1.54 -6.06
C ARG A 59 6.11 -1.89 -4.79
N ILE A 60 6.19 -1.03 -3.80
CA ILE A 60 5.35 -1.13 -2.60
C ILE A 60 4.05 -0.38 -2.86
N ILE A 61 2.93 -1.04 -2.59
CA ILE A 61 1.60 -0.47 -2.68
C ILE A 61 0.96 -0.39 -1.31
N ALA A 62 0.13 0.64 -1.10
CA ALA A 62 -0.81 0.69 0.00
C ALA A 62 -2.21 0.33 -0.52
N PHE A 63 -2.95 -0.48 0.23
CA PHE A 63 -4.27 -0.93 -0.17
C PHE A 63 -5.13 -1.26 1.05
N HIS A 64 -6.45 -1.20 0.87
CA HIS A 64 -7.39 -1.68 1.87
C HIS A 64 -7.40 -3.21 1.91
N ALA A 65 -7.49 -3.77 3.12
CA ALA A 65 -7.55 -5.22 3.30
C ALA A 65 -8.72 -5.81 2.48
N PRO A 66 -8.48 -6.83 1.64
CA PRO A 66 -9.55 -7.52 0.92
C PRO A 66 -10.54 -8.17 1.88
N ALA A 67 -11.80 -8.31 1.48
CA ALA A 67 -12.83 -8.97 2.29
C ALA A 67 -12.43 -10.37 2.75
N ALA A 68 -11.69 -11.11 1.90
CA ALA A 68 -11.15 -12.44 2.23
C ALA A 68 -10.13 -12.46 3.38
N ALA A 69 -9.59 -11.31 3.80
CA ALA A 69 -8.73 -11.21 4.98
C ALA A 69 -9.53 -11.40 6.28
N PHE A 70 -10.82 -11.12 6.24
CA PHE A 70 -11.74 -11.25 7.37
C PHE A 70 -12.53 -12.58 7.27
N PRO A 71 -12.91 -13.23 8.36
CA PRO A 71 -12.87 -12.79 9.77
C PRO A 71 -11.53 -13.03 10.49
N TYR A 72 -10.50 -13.64 9.83
CA TYR A 72 -9.22 -13.88 10.53
C TYR A 72 -8.63 -12.57 11.10
N ALA A 73 -8.63 -11.52 10.31
CA ALA A 73 -8.11 -10.21 10.71
C ALA A 73 -8.95 -9.56 11.83
N ASP A 74 -10.24 -9.86 11.95
CA ASP A 74 -11.12 -9.29 12.98
C ASP A 74 -10.64 -9.58 14.41
N GLY A 75 -9.89 -10.67 14.61
CA GLY A 75 -9.37 -11.00 15.92
C GLY A 75 -8.29 -10.01 16.38
N ARG A 76 -7.15 -10.01 15.71
CA ARG A 76 -5.95 -9.27 16.19
C ARG A 76 -5.54 -8.11 15.30
N MET A 77 -6.04 -8.07 14.10
CA MET A 77 -5.72 -7.08 13.09
C MET A 77 -6.97 -6.29 12.67
N ALA A 78 -7.95 -6.13 13.59
CA ALA A 78 -9.18 -5.38 13.33
C ALA A 78 -8.90 -3.93 12.89
N TYR A 79 -7.74 -3.39 13.22
CA TYR A 79 -7.30 -2.09 12.73
C TYR A 79 -7.19 -2.04 11.18
N LEU A 80 -7.08 -3.19 10.51
CA LEU A 80 -7.04 -3.28 9.04
C LEU A 80 -8.35 -2.87 8.36
N HIS A 81 -9.44 -2.74 9.11
CA HIS A 81 -10.66 -2.08 8.59
C HIS A 81 -10.45 -0.58 8.29
N GLN A 82 -9.48 0.06 8.95
CA GLN A 82 -9.24 1.50 8.86
C GLN A 82 -7.84 1.83 8.36
N VAL A 83 -6.85 0.98 8.69
CA VAL A 83 -5.43 1.22 8.36
C VAL A 83 -5.06 0.43 7.11
N PRO A 84 -4.51 1.09 6.07
CA PRO A 84 -4.07 0.39 4.87
C PRO A 84 -2.88 -0.53 5.14
N ILE A 85 -2.81 -1.60 4.36
CA ILE A 85 -1.69 -2.53 4.32
C ILE A 85 -0.64 -1.99 3.34
N LEU A 86 0.63 -1.99 3.74
CA LEU A 86 1.78 -1.77 2.85
C LEU A 86 2.41 -3.11 2.52
N LYS A 87 2.57 -3.42 1.22
CA LYS A 87 3.26 -4.63 0.74
C LYS A 87 3.91 -4.41 -0.62
N GLN A 88 4.99 -5.14 -0.85
CA GLN A 88 5.60 -5.21 -2.17
C GLN A 88 4.76 -6.06 -3.14
N VAL A 89 4.60 -5.58 -4.36
CA VAL A 89 4.00 -6.35 -5.46
C VAL A 89 4.99 -7.42 -5.92
N ALA A 90 4.59 -8.67 -5.79
CA ALA A 90 5.41 -9.83 -6.20
C ALA A 90 5.03 -10.36 -7.59
N ALA A 91 3.78 -10.15 -8.01
CA ALA A 91 3.29 -10.49 -9.34
C ALA A 91 2.20 -9.52 -9.78
N GLY A 92 2.05 -9.33 -11.09
CA GLY A 92 1.08 -8.46 -11.73
C GLY A 92 0.33 -9.14 -12.88
N PRO A 93 -0.46 -8.37 -13.65
CA PRO A 93 -1.25 -8.92 -14.76
C PRO A 93 -0.43 -9.79 -15.71
N GLY A 94 -0.95 -11.00 -16.01
CA GLY A 94 -0.29 -11.99 -16.87
C GLY A 94 0.64 -12.96 -16.16
N ASP A 95 1.13 -12.64 -14.95
CA ASP A 95 1.94 -13.56 -14.16
C ASP A 95 1.10 -14.75 -13.68
N ILE A 96 1.65 -15.96 -13.70
CA ILE A 96 1.01 -17.16 -13.18
C ILE A 96 1.37 -17.31 -11.70
N VAL A 97 0.36 -17.27 -10.84
CA VAL A 97 0.52 -17.46 -9.39
C VAL A 97 -0.19 -18.72 -8.95
N CYS A 98 0.49 -19.57 -8.19
CA CYS A 98 -0.06 -20.79 -7.63
C CYS A 98 0.26 -20.90 -6.13
N THR A 99 -0.75 -21.31 -5.34
CA THR A 99 -0.58 -21.74 -3.94
C THR A 99 -1.05 -23.19 -3.81
N ARG A 100 -0.20 -24.13 -4.18
CA ARG A 100 -0.51 -25.57 -4.10
C ARG A 100 0.42 -26.27 -3.15
N ALA A 101 -0.09 -27.29 -2.46
CA ALA A 101 0.68 -28.09 -1.49
C ALA A 101 1.43 -27.19 -0.48
N ASN A 102 0.77 -26.16 0.02
CA ASN A 102 1.32 -25.19 0.98
C ASN A 102 2.57 -24.44 0.48
N VAL A 103 2.66 -24.22 -0.84
CA VAL A 103 3.78 -23.52 -1.46
C VAL A 103 3.26 -22.46 -2.42
N LEU A 104 3.72 -21.21 -2.23
CA LEU A 104 3.60 -20.15 -3.23
C LEU A 104 4.63 -20.35 -4.32
N SER A 105 4.19 -20.35 -5.57
CA SER A 105 5.04 -20.19 -6.74
C SER A 105 4.54 -19.08 -7.66
N ILE A 106 5.46 -18.40 -8.32
CA ILE A 106 5.21 -17.33 -9.30
C ILE A 106 5.97 -17.70 -10.57
N ASN A 107 5.26 -17.80 -11.68
CA ASN A 107 5.81 -18.21 -12.98
C ASN A 107 6.63 -19.51 -12.90
N GLY A 108 6.07 -20.49 -12.17
CA GLY A 108 6.70 -21.79 -11.95
C GLY A 108 7.86 -21.81 -10.95
N ARG A 109 8.30 -20.65 -10.44
CA ARG A 109 9.39 -20.56 -9.45
C ARG A 109 8.82 -20.56 -8.03
N ARG A 110 9.29 -21.49 -7.20
CA ARG A 110 8.96 -21.52 -5.77
C ARG A 110 9.43 -20.24 -5.08
N ARG A 111 8.57 -19.64 -4.24
CA ARG A 111 8.85 -18.39 -3.52
C ARG A 111 8.85 -18.58 -2.00
N ALA A 112 7.78 -19.16 -1.45
CA ALA A 112 7.57 -19.20 -0.01
C ALA A 112 6.65 -20.34 0.41
N PRO A 113 6.71 -20.79 1.67
CA PRO A 113 5.66 -21.61 2.25
C PRO A 113 4.37 -20.80 2.46
N VAL A 114 3.23 -21.50 2.41
CA VAL A 114 1.94 -21.01 2.87
C VAL A 114 1.64 -21.72 4.19
N LEU A 115 1.55 -20.96 5.27
CA LEU A 115 1.38 -21.53 6.60
C LEU A 115 -0.09 -21.89 6.86
N ALA A 116 -0.35 -23.06 7.43
CA ALA A 116 -1.70 -23.47 7.80
C ALA A 116 -2.20 -22.74 9.06
N GLN A 117 -1.29 -22.32 9.92
CA GLN A 117 -1.60 -21.69 11.21
C GLN A 117 -0.63 -20.55 11.50
N ASP A 118 -1.09 -19.61 12.30
CA ASP A 118 -0.25 -18.55 12.84
C ASP A 118 0.62 -19.11 14.01
N PRO A 119 1.58 -18.33 14.54
CA PRO A 119 2.43 -18.74 15.66
C PRO A 119 1.68 -19.08 16.95
N ARG A 120 0.36 -18.83 17.02
CA ARG A 120 -0.50 -19.17 18.15
C ARG A 120 -1.43 -20.35 17.88
N GLY A 121 -1.21 -21.06 16.76
CA GLY A 121 -2.00 -22.21 16.36
C GLY A 121 -3.38 -21.87 15.78
N ARG A 122 -3.71 -20.61 15.49
CA ARG A 122 -4.98 -20.27 14.85
C ARG A 122 -4.89 -20.54 13.35
N PRO A 123 -5.91 -21.16 12.76
CA PRO A 123 -5.91 -21.43 11.33
C PRO A 123 -5.85 -20.12 10.53
N LEU A 124 -5.00 -20.09 9.53
CA LEU A 124 -4.91 -19.01 8.57
C LEU A 124 -5.87 -19.28 7.41
N PRO A 125 -6.53 -18.26 6.84
CA PRO A 125 -7.22 -18.41 5.58
C PRO A 125 -6.23 -18.82 4.49
N HIS A 126 -6.71 -19.43 3.41
CA HIS A 126 -5.88 -19.81 2.29
C HIS A 126 -6.48 -19.29 1.00
N TRP A 127 -5.65 -18.68 0.17
CA TRP A 127 -5.99 -18.52 -1.22
C TRP A 127 -5.53 -19.78 -1.97
N ASP A 128 -6.45 -20.69 -2.26
CA ASP A 128 -6.15 -21.92 -2.99
C ASP A 128 -6.41 -21.70 -4.48
N GLY A 129 -5.40 -21.20 -5.18
CA GLY A 129 -5.48 -20.84 -6.57
C GLY A 129 -4.23 -21.21 -7.37
N CYS A 130 -4.42 -21.42 -8.70
CA CYS A 130 -3.32 -21.53 -9.65
C CYS A 130 -3.79 -21.00 -11.00
N ARG A 131 -3.49 -19.73 -11.28
CA ARG A 131 -3.92 -19.08 -12.53
C ARG A 131 -3.06 -17.88 -12.88
N ALA A 132 -3.18 -17.41 -14.12
CA ALA A 132 -2.69 -16.09 -14.49
C ALA A 132 -3.51 -15.00 -13.79
N LEU A 133 -2.84 -13.93 -13.36
CA LEU A 133 -3.49 -12.73 -12.84
C LEU A 133 -4.15 -11.98 -14.01
N GLY A 134 -5.38 -11.54 -13.78
CA GLY A 134 -6.13 -10.71 -14.74
C GLY A 134 -5.67 -9.26 -14.76
N PRO A 135 -6.20 -8.45 -15.70
CA PRO A 135 -5.99 -7.02 -15.72
C PRO A 135 -6.38 -6.37 -14.38
N GLY A 136 -5.49 -5.55 -13.82
CA GLY A 136 -5.73 -4.86 -12.55
C GLY A 136 -5.65 -5.74 -11.29
N GLU A 137 -5.15 -6.97 -11.38
CA GLU A 137 -4.87 -7.84 -10.24
C GLU A 137 -3.38 -7.83 -9.90
N PHE A 138 -3.07 -7.71 -8.61
CA PHE A 138 -1.71 -7.69 -8.10
C PHE A 138 -1.58 -8.67 -6.93
N PHE A 139 -0.55 -9.51 -6.96
CA PHE A 139 -0.24 -10.42 -5.86
C PHE A 139 0.87 -9.82 -5.02
N VAL A 140 0.59 -9.58 -3.76
CA VAL A 140 1.54 -8.99 -2.82
C VAL A 140 2.09 -10.06 -1.89
N TYR A 141 3.38 -9.97 -1.60
CA TYR A 141 4.08 -10.92 -0.75
C TYR A 141 5.30 -10.25 -0.14
N SER A 142 5.57 -10.55 1.13
CA SER A 142 6.80 -10.15 1.81
C SER A 142 7.62 -11.38 2.23
N ASP A 143 8.90 -11.37 1.89
CA ASP A 143 9.89 -12.36 2.31
C ASP A 143 10.69 -11.93 3.54
N ARG A 144 10.45 -10.72 4.05
CA ARG A 144 11.16 -10.16 5.21
C ARG A 144 10.87 -10.90 6.52
N ILE A 145 9.65 -11.42 6.66
CA ILE A 145 9.23 -12.20 7.82
C ILE A 145 8.42 -13.43 7.38
N PRO A 146 8.63 -14.60 7.99
CA PRO A 146 7.96 -15.82 7.57
C PRO A 146 6.44 -15.80 7.77
N ASN A 147 5.96 -15.07 8.78
CA ASN A 147 4.54 -14.95 9.16
C ASN A 147 3.86 -13.68 8.62
N SER A 148 4.36 -13.10 7.53
CA SER A 148 3.70 -11.99 6.86
C SER A 148 2.29 -12.40 6.42
N PHE A 149 1.28 -11.60 6.79
CA PHE A 149 -0.09 -11.77 6.32
C PHE A 149 -0.27 -11.02 5.00
N ASP A 150 -0.36 -11.75 3.89
CA ASP A 150 -0.32 -11.23 2.53
C ASP A 150 -1.18 -12.07 1.57
N SER A 151 -1.04 -11.88 0.28
CA SER A 151 -1.87 -12.53 -0.75
C SER A 151 -1.86 -14.06 -0.72
N ARG A 152 -0.92 -14.69 -0.03
CA ARG A 152 -0.96 -16.14 0.21
C ARG A 152 -2.22 -16.57 0.96
N TYR A 153 -2.83 -15.66 1.69
CA TYR A 153 -3.96 -15.91 2.59
C TYR A 153 -5.27 -15.33 2.08
N TYR A 154 -5.26 -14.15 1.45
CA TYR A 154 -6.47 -13.47 1.00
C TYR A 154 -6.57 -13.31 -0.53
N GLY A 155 -5.57 -13.81 -1.28
CA GLY A 155 -5.56 -13.75 -2.74
C GLY A 155 -5.08 -12.41 -3.31
N PRO A 156 -5.22 -12.22 -4.63
CA PRO A 156 -4.81 -11.01 -5.31
C PRO A 156 -5.57 -9.77 -4.82
N VAL A 157 -4.90 -8.64 -4.86
CA VAL A 157 -5.47 -7.31 -4.58
C VAL A 157 -5.91 -6.69 -5.90
N ALA A 158 -7.15 -6.24 -5.97
CA ALA A 158 -7.67 -5.55 -7.14
C ALA A 158 -7.21 -4.07 -7.17
N SER A 159 -7.02 -3.52 -8.37
CA SER A 159 -6.59 -2.13 -8.56
C SER A 159 -7.50 -1.12 -7.85
N GLY A 160 -8.81 -1.38 -7.77
CA GLY A 160 -9.76 -0.52 -7.05
C GLY A 160 -9.56 -0.48 -5.53
N GLN A 161 -8.80 -1.40 -4.95
CA GLN A 161 -8.45 -1.44 -3.53
C GLN A 161 -7.14 -0.69 -3.23
N ILE A 162 -6.37 -0.37 -4.28
CA ILE A 162 -5.04 0.23 -4.16
C ILE A 162 -5.17 1.75 -3.99
N LEU A 163 -4.62 2.25 -2.90
CA LEU A 163 -4.56 3.67 -2.58
C LEU A 163 -3.44 4.40 -3.32
N GLY A 164 -2.40 3.68 -3.73
CA GLY A 164 -1.27 4.21 -4.48
C GLY A 164 0.00 3.38 -4.33
N VAL A 165 1.02 3.81 -5.05
CA VAL A 165 2.39 3.31 -4.91
C VAL A 165 3.14 4.21 -3.94
N PHE A 166 3.94 3.60 -3.08
CA PHE A 166 4.66 4.32 -2.04
C PHE A 166 6.16 3.96 -2.06
N ALA A 167 6.98 4.90 -1.65
CA ALA A 167 8.42 4.68 -1.45
C ALA A 167 8.82 5.10 -0.04
N LEU A 168 9.74 4.35 0.56
CA LEU A 168 10.35 4.71 1.83
C LEU A 168 11.14 6.02 1.65
N LEU A 169 10.73 7.06 2.38
CA LEU A 169 11.44 8.35 2.40
C LEU A 169 12.58 8.32 3.42
N SER A 170 12.27 7.83 4.64
CA SER A 170 13.25 7.70 5.70
C SER A 170 12.91 6.54 6.62
N ALA A 171 13.93 5.78 7.01
CA ALA A 171 13.82 4.81 8.09
C ALA A 171 14.20 5.48 9.42
N PRO A 172 13.66 5.03 10.57
CA PRO A 172 14.14 5.44 11.87
C PRO A 172 15.64 5.15 11.98
N GLN A 173 16.43 6.16 12.34
CA GLN A 173 17.83 5.91 12.68
C GLN A 173 17.87 5.16 14.01
N PRO A 174 18.67 4.09 14.13
CA PRO A 174 18.92 3.51 15.44
C PRO A 174 19.53 4.59 16.36
N PRO A 175 19.22 4.55 17.66
CA PRO A 175 19.78 5.50 18.61
C PRO A 175 21.31 5.46 18.52
N ARG A 176 21.92 6.63 18.27
CA ARG A 176 23.38 6.77 18.30
C ARG A 176 23.85 6.49 19.73
N GLY A 177 24.49 5.35 19.96
CA GLY A 177 25.15 5.10 21.26
C GLY A 177 24.77 3.80 21.96
N ALA A 178 24.59 2.70 21.26
CA ALA A 178 24.65 1.35 21.84
C ALA A 178 25.92 0.65 21.35
N THR A 179 27.06 1.04 21.93
CA THR A 179 28.31 0.26 21.93
C THR A 179 28.58 -0.21 23.32
#